data_4c1fa20518a2e666dfa18af8a03a1fa6
#
_entry.id   4c1fa20518a2e666dfa18af8a03a1fa6
#
_cell.length_a   1.000
_cell.length_b   1.000
_cell.length_c   1.000
_cell.angle_alpha   90.00
_cell.angle_beta   90.00
_cell.angle_gamma   90.00
#
_symmetry.space_group_name_H-M   'P 1'
#
loop_
_entity.id
_entity.type
_entity.pdbx_description
1 polymer ?
#
loop_
_entity_poly.entity_id
_entity_poly.type
_entity_poly.pdbx_seq_one_letter_code
_entity_poly.pdbx_strand_id
1 'polypeptide(L)'
;MEPHLSDSPTPLTTPEFHARVLALNPRIAVFDCDGTLWSGDAGSGFMHWSIDTKLISPAQIAWLNQRYNGYKRGTVSEADICGDMVQVYRGLSVETLRHAAANFFSSYIEPNIFPEMAALISELQRNGCDIWAVSSTNDWVIEEGVRRFNIPANRVLAARVEVHNGLITDHLIHVPTDEDKVEALRRVGITSPDAVFGNSIHDAAMLSITQSKTGAFPVNPSTDLLTRSAAEGWPVYYPASVTP
;
A
#
# COMPACT_ATOMS: atom_id res chain seq x y z
N MET A 1 -21.74 -30.38 -14.72
CA MET A 1 -20.83 -29.64 -15.62
C MET A 1 -19.99 -28.81 -14.69
N GLU A 2 -18.83 -29.38 -14.28
CA GLU A 2 -17.90 -28.67 -13.39
C GLU A 2 -17.40 -27.42 -14.12
N PRO A 3 -17.31 -26.25 -13.45
CA PRO A 3 -16.70 -25.09 -14.07
C PRO A 3 -15.23 -25.43 -14.33
N HIS A 4 -14.83 -25.39 -15.58
CA HIS A 4 -13.42 -25.39 -15.95
C HIS A 4 -12.71 -24.38 -15.08
N LEU A 5 -11.68 -24.80 -14.36
CA LEU A 5 -10.64 -23.94 -13.82
C LEU A 5 -10.09 -23.14 -15.01
N SER A 6 -10.63 -21.94 -15.20
CA SER A 6 -10.15 -21.03 -16.23
C SER A 6 -8.72 -20.64 -15.87
N ASP A 7 -7.84 -20.80 -16.84
CA ASP A 7 -6.42 -20.56 -16.81
C ASP A 7 -6.05 -19.34 -15.95
N SER A 8 -5.33 -19.59 -14.85
CA SER A 8 -4.69 -18.50 -14.10
C SER A 8 -3.85 -17.70 -15.11
N PRO A 9 -3.88 -16.36 -15.06
CA PRO A 9 -3.12 -15.56 -16.01
C PRO A 9 -1.63 -15.92 -15.91
N THR A 10 -1.02 -16.22 -17.07
CA THR A 10 0.43 -16.47 -17.12
C THR A 10 1.15 -15.21 -16.61
N PRO A 11 1.96 -15.30 -15.56
CA PRO A 11 2.69 -14.15 -15.05
C PRO A 11 3.65 -13.57 -16.09
N LEU A 12 3.75 -12.25 -16.11
CA LEU A 12 4.74 -11.55 -16.91
C LEU A 12 6.15 -11.78 -16.34
N THR A 13 7.13 -11.91 -17.21
CA THR A 13 8.54 -11.75 -16.82
C THR A 13 8.83 -10.28 -16.51
N THR A 14 9.89 -9.99 -15.76
CA THR A 14 10.29 -8.59 -15.46
C THR A 14 10.46 -7.73 -16.71
N PRO A 15 11.14 -8.18 -17.78
CA PRO A 15 11.23 -7.39 -19.02
C PRO A 15 9.89 -7.14 -19.69
N GLU A 16 8.99 -8.13 -19.73
CA GLU A 16 7.64 -7.96 -20.30
C GLU A 16 6.80 -7.00 -19.49
N PHE A 17 6.87 -7.10 -18.14
CA PHE A 17 6.17 -6.20 -17.23
C PHE A 17 6.61 -4.75 -17.45
N HIS A 18 7.93 -4.47 -17.40
CA HIS A 18 8.46 -3.13 -17.64
C HIS A 18 8.08 -2.62 -19.04
N ALA A 19 8.25 -3.44 -20.08
CA ALA A 19 7.90 -3.06 -21.45
C ALA A 19 6.42 -2.69 -21.60
N ARG A 20 5.51 -3.45 -20.97
CA ARG A 20 4.06 -3.14 -21.02
C ARG A 20 3.73 -1.84 -20.31
N VAL A 21 4.28 -1.62 -19.12
CA VAL A 21 4.04 -0.38 -18.35
C VAL A 21 4.57 0.83 -19.13
N LEU A 22 5.80 0.76 -19.63
CA LEU A 22 6.44 1.86 -20.34
C LEU A 22 5.75 2.16 -21.71
N ALA A 23 5.21 1.14 -22.37
CA ALA A 23 4.46 1.31 -23.60
C ALA A 23 3.16 2.13 -23.44
N LEU A 24 2.61 2.20 -22.22
CA LEU A 24 1.47 3.07 -21.91
C LEU A 24 1.86 4.56 -21.94
N ASN A 25 3.15 4.88 -21.80
CA ASN A 25 3.67 6.22 -21.61
C ASN A 25 2.87 7.01 -20.56
N PRO A 26 2.74 6.48 -19.31
CA PRO A 26 1.80 6.98 -18.33
C PRO A 26 2.21 8.37 -17.85
N ARG A 27 1.25 9.28 -17.72
CA ARG A 27 1.42 10.58 -17.09
C ARG A 27 1.17 10.53 -15.60
N ILE A 28 0.30 9.62 -15.16
CA ILE A 28 -0.02 9.37 -13.75
C ILE A 28 0.04 7.87 -13.51
N ALA A 29 0.89 7.47 -12.55
CA ALA A 29 0.96 6.10 -12.06
C ALA A 29 0.71 6.05 -10.56
N VAL A 30 -0.10 5.08 -10.12
CA VAL A 30 -0.54 4.93 -8.73
C VAL A 30 -0.10 3.58 -8.21
N PHE A 31 0.58 3.56 -7.07
CA PHE A 31 1.08 2.36 -6.43
C PHE A 31 0.46 2.16 -5.05
N ASP A 32 -0.05 0.97 -4.80
CA ASP A 32 -0.09 0.45 -3.45
C ASP A 32 1.35 0.22 -2.95
N CYS A 33 1.54 0.02 -1.65
CA CYS A 33 2.87 -0.05 -1.04
C CYS A 33 3.22 -1.45 -0.55
N ASP A 34 2.54 -1.93 0.49
CA ASP A 34 2.81 -3.21 1.14
C ASP A 34 2.51 -4.38 0.20
N GLY A 35 3.49 -5.27 -0.02
CA GLY A 35 3.37 -6.36 -1.00
C GLY A 35 3.50 -5.93 -2.46
N THR A 36 3.49 -4.62 -2.76
CA THR A 36 3.61 -4.04 -4.10
C THR A 36 4.97 -3.42 -4.37
N LEU A 37 5.47 -2.58 -3.46
CA LEU A 37 6.79 -1.93 -3.55
C LEU A 37 7.88 -2.67 -2.77
N TRP A 38 7.47 -3.37 -1.74
CA TRP A 38 8.33 -4.20 -0.88
C TRP A 38 7.58 -5.42 -0.39
N SER A 39 8.31 -6.45 0.02
CA SER A 39 7.73 -7.63 0.65
C SER A 39 7.36 -7.34 2.11
N GLY A 40 6.27 -7.94 2.55
CA GLY A 40 5.74 -7.80 3.90
C GLY A 40 4.70 -6.68 4.03
N ASP A 41 4.27 -6.49 5.27
CA ASP A 41 3.25 -5.53 5.69
C ASP A 41 3.86 -4.57 6.70
N ALA A 42 4.11 -3.33 6.26
CA ALA A 42 4.72 -2.30 7.09
C ALA A 42 3.75 -1.80 8.18
N GLY A 43 2.45 -1.90 7.96
CA GLY A 43 1.43 -1.49 8.94
C GLY A 43 1.43 -2.38 10.18
N SER A 44 1.19 -3.67 10.00
CA SER A 44 1.23 -4.64 11.10
C SER A 44 2.64 -4.80 11.66
N GLY A 45 3.67 -4.73 10.82
CA GLY A 45 5.06 -4.74 11.24
C GLY A 45 5.40 -3.61 12.21
N PHE A 46 5.04 -2.37 11.87
CA PHE A 46 5.27 -1.21 12.74
C PHE A 46 4.44 -1.28 14.02
N MET A 47 3.22 -1.80 13.94
CA MET A 47 2.41 -2.08 15.13
C MET A 47 3.14 -3.01 16.11
N HIS A 48 3.60 -4.17 15.66
CA HIS A 48 4.31 -5.13 16.49
C HIS A 48 5.63 -4.54 17.03
N TRP A 49 6.39 -3.88 16.18
CA TRP A 49 7.62 -3.20 16.57
C TRP A 49 7.37 -2.13 17.67
N SER A 50 6.27 -1.36 17.54
CA SER A 50 5.87 -0.35 18.53
C SER A 50 5.52 -0.97 19.90
N ILE A 51 4.94 -2.17 19.89
CA ILE A 51 4.66 -2.95 21.10
C ILE A 51 5.97 -3.43 21.75
N ASP A 52 6.84 -4.05 20.96
CA ASP A 52 8.08 -4.65 21.42
C ASP A 52 9.06 -3.60 21.97
N THR A 53 9.13 -2.43 21.35
CA THR A 53 9.96 -1.30 21.79
C THR A 53 9.32 -0.46 22.88
N LYS A 54 8.08 -0.78 23.30
CA LYS A 54 7.30 -0.03 24.30
C LYS A 54 7.11 1.45 23.90
N LEU A 55 6.97 1.71 22.61
CA LEU A 55 6.67 3.04 22.09
C LEU A 55 5.32 3.54 22.58
N ILE A 56 4.37 2.64 22.79
CA ILE A 56 3.02 2.90 23.29
C ILE A 56 2.80 2.31 24.67
N SER A 57 1.84 2.86 25.42
CA SER A 57 1.56 2.44 26.79
C SER A 57 0.96 1.03 26.89
N PRO A 58 1.08 0.35 28.06
CA PRO A 58 0.44 -0.95 28.24
C PRO A 58 -1.08 -0.97 28.01
N ALA A 59 -1.77 0.13 28.29
CA ALA A 59 -3.20 0.26 28.05
C ALA A 59 -3.51 0.31 26.54
N GLN A 60 -2.71 1.06 25.76
CA GLN A 60 -2.82 1.11 24.30
C GLN A 60 -2.50 -0.26 23.69
N ILE A 61 -1.47 -0.95 24.19
CA ILE A 61 -1.12 -2.31 23.74
C ILE A 61 -2.29 -3.28 23.97
N ALA A 62 -2.88 -3.28 25.15
CA ALA A 62 -4.01 -4.17 25.47
C ALA A 62 -5.21 -3.92 24.56
N TRP A 63 -5.55 -2.64 24.34
CA TRP A 63 -6.63 -2.24 23.44
C TRP A 63 -6.35 -2.66 22.00
N LEU A 64 -5.17 -2.35 21.46
CA LEU A 64 -4.82 -2.66 20.07
C LEU A 64 -4.79 -4.17 19.82
N ASN A 65 -4.24 -4.96 20.74
CA ASN A 65 -4.25 -6.42 20.66
C ASN A 65 -5.67 -7.00 20.63
N GLN A 66 -6.59 -6.44 21.42
CA GLN A 66 -8.00 -6.84 21.40
C GLN A 66 -8.62 -6.57 20.02
N ARG A 67 -8.40 -5.38 19.46
CA ARG A 67 -8.89 -4.96 18.13
C ARG A 67 -8.30 -5.83 17.02
N TYR A 68 -6.99 -6.04 17.02
CA TYR A 68 -6.29 -6.87 16.04
C TYR A 68 -6.73 -8.35 16.10
N ASN A 69 -6.96 -8.88 17.29
CA ASN A 69 -7.56 -10.22 17.42
C ASN A 69 -8.99 -10.26 16.92
N GLY A 70 -9.75 -9.18 17.04
CA GLY A 70 -11.08 -9.01 16.43
C GLY A 70 -11.01 -9.07 14.91
N TYR A 71 -10.06 -8.35 14.32
CA TYR A 71 -9.79 -8.37 12.88
C TYR A 71 -9.48 -9.78 12.38
N LYS A 72 -8.56 -10.50 13.03
CA LYS A 72 -8.22 -11.90 12.68
C LYS A 72 -9.43 -12.86 12.74
N ARG A 73 -10.43 -12.55 13.54
CA ARG A 73 -11.69 -13.34 13.64
C ARG A 73 -12.80 -12.82 12.73
N GLY A 74 -12.56 -11.77 11.94
CA GLY A 74 -13.55 -11.17 11.05
C GLY A 74 -14.62 -10.34 11.78
N THR A 75 -14.39 -9.92 13.04
CA THR A 75 -15.32 -9.08 13.82
C THR A 75 -14.96 -7.60 13.82
N VAL A 76 -13.82 -7.25 13.27
CA VAL A 76 -13.33 -5.88 13.02
C VAL A 76 -12.99 -5.80 11.53
N SER A 77 -13.44 -4.76 10.86
CA SER A 77 -13.17 -4.57 9.43
C SER A 77 -11.72 -4.15 9.17
N GLU A 78 -11.28 -4.27 7.91
CA GLU A 78 -9.98 -3.76 7.44
C GLU A 78 -9.85 -2.24 7.73
N ALA A 79 -10.85 -1.47 7.36
CA ALA A 79 -10.85 -0.02 7.59
C ALA A 79 -10.73 0.33 9.08
N ASP A 80 -11.46 -0.40 9.94
CA ASP A 80 -11.40 -0.17 11.39
C ASP A 80 -10.01 -0.48 11.95
N ILE A 81 -9.42 -1.64 11.62
CA ILE A 81 -8.12 -2.01 12.19
C ILE A 81 -7.00 -1.09 11.69
N CYS A 82 -7.01 -0.69 10.43
CA CYS A 82 -6.06 0.28 9.90
C CYS A 82 -6.21 1.64 10.58
N GLY A 83 -7.45 2.07 10.85
CA GLY A 83 -7.74 3.26 11.66
C GLY A 83 -7.24 3.14 13.10
N ASP A 84 -7.47 2.01 13.76
CA ASP A 84 -6.98 1.74 15.12
C ASP A 84 -5.45 1.79 15.20
N MET A 85 -4.76 1.24 14.17
CA MET A 85 -3.30 1.21 14.07
C MET A 85 -2.68 2.60 13.92
N VAL A 86 -3.40 3.60 13.43
CA VAL A 86 -2.90 4.98 13.36
C VAL A 86 -3.33 5.79 14.59
N GLN A 87 -4.52 5.56 15.14
CA GLN A 87 -5.04 6.26 16.32
C GLN A 87 -4.34 5.85 17.63
N VAL A 88 -3.76 4.66 17.68
CA VAL A 88 -3.09 4.14 18.88
C VAL A 88 -1.93 5.03 19.36
N TYR A 89 -1.32 5.81 18.46
CA TYR A 89 -0.20 6.69 18.77
C TYR A 89 -0.62 8.05 19.35
N ARG A 90 -1.89 8.25 19.68
CA ARG A 90 -2.38 9.48 20.30
C ARG A 90 -1.54 9.89 21.50
N GLY A 91 -1.25 11.18 21.60
CA GLY A 91 -0.45 11.77 22.66
C GLY A 91 1.08 11.74 22.40
N LEU A 92 1.56 10.99 21.41
CA LEU A 92 2.96 11.07 20.99
C LEU A 92 3.19 12.33 20.15
N SER A 93 4.42 12.85 20.18
CA SER A 93 4.80 13.89 19.23
C SER A 93 5.00 13.31 17.82
N VAL A 94 4.67 14.11 16.81
CA VAL A 94 4.95 13.74 15.41
C VAL A 94 6.42 13.43 15.18
N GLU A 95 7.31 14.18 15.83
CA GLU A 95 8.75 13.98 15.73
C GLU A 95 9.16 12.60 16.26
N THR A 96 8.66 12.23 17.44
CA THR A 96 8.92 10.89 18.03
C THR A 96 8.46 9.79 17.07
N LEU A 97 7.26 9.94 16.48
CA LEU A 97 6.72 8.90 15.60
C LEU A 97 7.45 8.85 14.26
N ARG A 98 7.86 9.98 13.69
CA ARG A 98 8.69 10.01 12.47
C ARG A 98 10.04 9.35 12.68
N HIS A 99 10.71 9.58 13.81
CA HIS A 99 11.94 8.88 14.15
C HIS A 99 11.73 7.37 14.33
N ALA A 100 10.66 6.98 14.99
CA ALA A 100 10.28 5.58 15.15
C ALA A 100 10.03 4.91 13.78
N ALA A 101 9.26 5.54 12.91
CA ALA A 101 8.97 5.05 11.56
C ALA A 101 10.25 4.90 10.72
N ALA A 102 11.17 5.87 10.78
CA ALA A 102 12.45 5.81 10.08
C ALA A 102 13.31 4.64 10.56
N ASN A 103 13.43 4.44 11.87
CA ASN A 103 14.20 3.34 12.46
C ASN A 103 13.58 1.98 12.08
N PHE A 104 12.28 1.85 12.19
CA PHE A 104 11.56 0.64 11.80
C PHE A 104 11.76 0.34 10.31
N PHE A 105 11.47 1.31 9.44
CA PHE A 105 11.53 1.11 8.00
C PHE A 105 12.91 0.67 7.55
N SER A 106 13.95 1.41 7.98
CA SER A 106 15.33 1.12 7.60
C SER A 106 15.80 -0.26 8.05
N SER A 107 15.34 -0.73 9.21
CA SER A 107 15.79 -2.01 9.77
C SER A 107 15.01 -3.22 9.26
N TYR A 108 13.71 -3.07 8.98
CA TYR A 108 12.83 -4.20 8.74
C TYR A 108 12.19 -4.24 7.35
N ILE A 109 11.96 -3.09 6.70
CA ILE A 109 11.26 -3.04 5.42
C ILE A 109 12.23 -2.75 4.28
N GLU A 110 13.13 -1.79 4.42
CA GLU A 110 14.07 -1.37 3.36
C GLU A 110 14.86 -2.52 2.73
N PRO A 111 15.34 -3.55 3.49
CA PRO A 111 16.01 -4.71 2.89
C PRO A 111 15.12 -5.57 1.98
N ASN A 112 13.79 -5.38 2.07
CA ASN A 112 12.78 -6.15 1.35
C ASN A 112 12.14 -5.36 0.19
N ILE A 113 12.67 -4.18 -0.15
CA ILE A 113 12.23 -3.41 -1.32
C ILE A 113 12.47 -4.23 -2.58
N PHE A 114 11.47 -4.29 -3.46
CA PHE A 114 11.60 -4.96 -4.75
C PHE A 114 12.45 -4.12 -5.72
N PRO A 115 13.67 -4.57 -6.09
CA PRO A 115 14.55 -3.79 -6.96
C PRO A 115 13.94 -3.46 -8.32
N GLU A 116 13.10 -4.38 -8.84
CA GLU A 116 12.43 -4.22 -10.14
C GLU A 116 11.41 -3.07 -10.09
N MET A 117 10.69 -2.94 -8.96
CA MET A 117 9.74 -1.84 -8.77
C MET A 117 10.47 -0.52 -8.62
N ALA A 118 11.60 -0.50 -7.90
CA ALA A 118 12.45 0.69 -7.79
C ALA A 118 13.00 1.14 -9.16
N ALA A 119 13.45 0.18 -9.98
CA ALA A 119 13.92 0.46 -11.34
C ALA A 119 12.80 1.03 -12.22
N LEU A 120 11.60 0.41 -12.17
CA LEU A 120 10.43 0.86 -12.93
C LEU A 120 10.04 2.29 -12.55
N ILE A 121 9.88 2.59 -11.25
CA ILE A 121 9.52 3.92 -10.77
C ILE A 121 10.55 4.96 -11.22
N SER A 122 11.85 4.65 -11.10
CA SER A 122 12.92 5.54 -11.56
C SER A 122 12.82 5.84 -13.05
N GLU A 123 12.44 4.86 -13.86
CA GLU A 123 12.27 5.06 -15.30
C GLU A 123 11.02 5.86 -15.62
N LEU A 124 9.90 5.60 -14.95
CA LEU A 124 8.68 6.38 -15.08
C LEU A 124 8.90 7.86 -14.74
N GLN A 125 9.63 8.14 -13.64
CA GLN A 125 9.98 9.50 -13.24
C GLN A 125 10.86 10.21 -14.27
N ARG A 126 11.85 9.51 -14.85
CA ARG A 126 12.68 10.05 -15.93
C ARG A 126 11.86 10.41 -17.17
N ASN A 127 10.76 9.70 -17.41
CA ASN A 127 9.83 9.96 -18.50
C ASN A 127 8.75 11.00 -18.14
N GLY A 128 8.85 11.63 -16.96
CA GLY A 128 7.94 12.71 -16.52
C GLY A 128 6.61 12.22 -15.93
N CYS A 129 6.48 10.94 -15.56
CA CYS A 129 5.30 10.41 -14.92
C CYS A 129 5.17 10.94 -13.47
N ASP A 130 3.98 11.42 -13.10
CA ASP A 130 3.64 11.78 -11.72
C ASP A 130 3.27 10.51 -10.94
N ILE A 131 4.06 10.18 -9.91
CA ILE A 131 3.93 8.94 -9.15
C ILE A 131 3.21 9.21 -7.83
N TRP A 132 2.19 8.42 -7.55
CA TRP A 132 1.41 8.48 -6.32
C TRP A 132 1.47 7.15 -5.56
N ALA A 133 1.51 7.23 -4.24
CA ALA A 133 1.40 6.08 -3.35
C ALA A 133 0.07 6.13 -2.58
N VAL A 134 -0.66 5.00 -2.56
CA VAL A 134 -1.95 4.89 -1.86
C VAL A 134 -1.92 3.65 -0.98
N SER A 135 -2.04 3.82 0.34
CA SER A 135 -1.88 2.72 1.30
C SER A 135 -2.85 2.84 2.47
N SER A 136 -3.33 1.73 3.00
CA SER A 136 -4.06 1.66 4.27
C SER A 136 -3.15 1.73 5.50
N THR A 137 -1.85 1.62 5.33
CA THR A 137 -0.85 1.81 6.39
C THR A 137 -0.70 3.29 6.76
N ASN A 138 -0.23 3.58 7.96
CA ASN A 138 -0.05 4.95 8.47
C ASN A 138 0.92 5.77 7.60
N ASP A 139 0.63 7.06 7.47
CA ASP A 139 1.37 7.98 6.60
C ASP A 139 2.84 8.15 6.99
N TRP A 140 3.20 8.08 8.28
CA TRP A 140 4.59 8.23 8.73
C TRP A 140 5.50 7.13 8.19
N VAL A 141 5.05 5.88 8.22
CA VAL A 141 5.82 4.74 7.70
C VAL A 141 5.84 4.75 6.18
N ILE A 142 4.70 5.06 5.53
CA ILE A 142 4.62 5.10 4.07
C ILE A 142 5.46 6.25 3.50
N GLU A 143 5.37 7.48 4.06
CA GLU A 143 6.19 8.61 3.64
C GLU A 143 7.69 8.29 3.77
N GLU A 144 8.10 7.60 4.84
CA GLU A 144 9.48 7.16 5.01
C GLU A 144 9.90 6.14 3.95
N GLY A 145 9.02 5.18 3.64
CA GLY A 145 9.28 4.15 2.64
C GLY A 145 9.40 4.69 1.23
N VAL A 146 8.41 5.46 0.78
CA VAL A 146 8.35 5.93 -0.60
C VAL A 146 9.40 7.00 -0.91
N ARG A 147 10.00 7.59 0.11
CA ARG A 147 11.16 8.48 -0.05
C ARG A 147 12.36 7.77 -0.69
N ARG A 148 12.51 6.43 -0.53
CA ARG A 148 13.52 5.61 -1.23
C ARG A 148 13.30 5.58 -2.74
N PHE A 149 12.09 5.88 -3.19
CA PHE A 149 11.70 5.98 -4.59
C PHE A 149 11.61 7.45 -5.08
N ASN A 150 12.09 8.42 -4.31
CA ASN A 150 11.96 9.86 -4.58
C ASN A 150 10.49 10.32 -4.77
N ILE A 151 9.54 9.67 -4.11
CA ILE A 151 8.14 10.09 -4.09
C ILE A 151 7.96 11.06 -2.92
N PRO A 152 7.54 12.32 -3.17
CA PRO A 152 7.41 13.31 -2.09
C PRO A 152 6.13 13.07 -1.26
N ALA A 153 6.14 13.51 0.01
CA ALA A 153 5.03 13.30 0.95
C ALA A 153 3.67 13.82 0.45
N ASN A 154 3.65 14.86 -0.39
CA ASN A 154 2.40 15.37 -1.00
C ASN A 154 1.86 14.48 -2.14
N ARG A 155 2.49 13.36 -2.45
CA ARG A 155 2.05 12.30 -3.35
C ARG A 155 1.71 11.01 -2.59
N VAL A 156 1.54 11.10 -1.27
CA VAL A 156 1.18 9.97 -0.40
C VAL A 156 -0.24 10.15 0.09
N LEU A 157 -1.08 9.16 -0.19
CA LEU A 157 -2.44 9.02 0.32
C LEU A 157 -2.45 7.77 1.22
N ALA A 158 -2.32 7.98 2.53
CA ALA A 158 -2.17 6.90 3.51
C ALA A 158 -3.06 7.14 4.73
N ALA A 159 -3.24 6.13 5.58
CA ALA A 159 -4.06 6.28 6.78
C ALA A 159 -3.50 7.40 7.67
N ARG A 160 -4.37 8.32 8.07
CA ARG A 160 -3.97 9.58 8.71
C ARG A 160 -4.91 9.99 9.82
N VAL A 161 -4.32 10.51 10.90
CA VAL A 161 -5.04 11.22 11.98
C VAL A 161 -4.66 12.70 12.02
N GLU A 162 -5.50 13.49 12.67
CA GLU A 162 -5.22 14.89 12.92
C GLU A 162 -4.03 15.05 13.87
N VAL A 163 -3.23 16.09 13.60
CA VAL A 163 -2.13 16.52 14.47
C VAL A 163 -2.48 17.90 15.02
N HIS A 164 -2.51 18.02 16.35
CA HIS A 164 -2.77 19.28 17.03
C HIS A 164 -1.58 19.67 17.89
N ASN A 165 -1.05 20.90 17.68
CA ASN A 165 0.14 21.40 18.39
C ASN A 165 1.34 20.44 18.41
N GLY A 166 1.59 19.72 17.30
CA GLY A 166 2.68 18.76 17.17
C GLY A 166 2.44 17.42 17.87
N LEU A 167 1.27 17.21 18.46
CA LEU A 167 0.85 15.96 19.07
C LEU A 167 -0.18 15.23 18.19
N ILE A 168 -0.07 13.92 18.14
CA ILE A 168 -0.98 13.04 17.44
C ILE A 168 -2.29 12.94 18.24
N THR A 169 -3.42 13.09 17.55
CA THR A 169 -4.75 12.91 18.14
C THR A 169 -5.31 11.53 17.79
N ASP A 170 -6.49 11.22 18.30
CA ASP A 170 -7.30 10.05 17.89
C ASP A 170 -8.38 10.41 16.86
N HIS A 171 -8.35 11.64 16.32
CA HIS A 171 -9.25 12.04 15.26
C HIS A 171 -8.79 11.49 13.92
N LEU A 172 -9.47 10.44 13.46
CA LEU A 172 -9.18 9.79 12.17
C LEU A 172 -9.63 10.70 11.02
N ILE A 173 -8.71 11.02 10.11
CA ILE A 173 -8.99 11.81 8.91
C ILE A 173 -9.51 10.92 7.80
N HIS A 174 -8.77 9.84 7.49
CA HIS A 174 -9.14 8.84 6.49
C HIS A 174 -8.28 7.58 6.60
N VAL A 175 -8.79 6.50 6.03
CA VAL A 175 -8.07 5.23 5.80
C VAL A 175 -8.34 4.81 4.35
N PRO A 176 -7.36 4.94 3.43
CA PRO A 176 -7.53 4.50 2.05
C PRO A 176 -7.46 2.97 1.94
N THR A 177 -8.60 2.30 2.01
CA THR A 177 -8.76 0.87 1.74
C THR A 177 -9.98 0.66 0.85
N ASP A 178 -10.04 -0.39 0.06
CA ASP A 178 -11.15 -0.70 -0.83
C ASP A 178 -11.55 0.50 -1.71
N GLU A 179 -12.82 0.90 -1.72
CA GLU A 179 -13.35 2.05 -2.45
C GLU A 179 -12.77 3.38 -1.96
N ASP A 180 -12.35 3.47 -0.70
CA ASP A 180 -11.75 4.68 -0.14
C ASP A 180 -10.37 5.00 -0.76
N LYS A 181 -9.67 4.03 -1.36
CA LYS A 181 -8.49 4.30 -2.21
C LYS A 181 -8.87 5.16 -3.43
N VAL A 182 -9.99 4.84 -4.06
CA VAL A 182 -10.52 5.60 -5.19
C VAL A 182 -10.96 6.99 -4.76
N GLU A 183 -11.64 7.09 -3.63
CA GLU A 183 -12.09 8.37 -3.10
C GLU A 183 -10.92 9.27 -2.70
N ALA A 184 -9.86 8.71 -2.12
CA ALA A 184 -8.62 9.43 -1.81
C ALA A 184 -7.98 10.03 -3.07
N LEU A 185 -7.91 9.25 -4.16
CA LEU A 185 -7.42 9.72 -5.46
C LEU A 185 -8.31 10.83 -6.05
N ARG A 186 -9.63 10.69 -5.99
CA ARG A 186 -10.57 11.71 -6.47
C ARG A 186 -10.41 13.04 -5.76
N ARG A 187 -10.15 13.05 -4.44
CA ARG A 187 -9.94 14.27 -3.65
C ARG A 187 -8.72 15.08 -4.11
N VAL A 188 -7.75 14.43 -4.74
CA VAL A 188 -6.57 15.08 -5.33
C VAL A 188 -6.68 15.26 -6.85
N GLY A 189 -7.89 15.04 -7.42
CA GLY A 189 -8.18 15.27 -8.83
C GLY A 189 -7.81 14.11 -9.78
N ILE A 190 -7.47 12.93 -9.23
CA ILE A 190 -7.12 11.74 -10.03
C ILE A 190 -8.36 10.84 -10.13
N THR A 191 -8.96 10.78 -11.31
CA THR A 191 -10.17 9.98 -11.55
C THR A 191 -9.93 8.79 -12.47
N SER A 192 -8.86 8.82 -13.25
CA SER A 192 -8.54 7.78 -14.26
C SER A 192 -7.02 7.79 -14.51
N PRO A 193 -6.22 7.21 -13.61
CA PRO A 193 -4.78 7.11 -13.80
C PRO A 193 -4.42 6.20 -14.95
N ASP A 194 -3.25 6.43 -15.58
CA ASP A 194 -2.82 5.64 -16.74
C ASP A 194 -2.32 4.24 -16.34
N ALA A 195 -1.69 4.12 -15.17
CA ALA A 195 -1.21 2.85 -14.63
C ALA A 195 -1.49 2.75 -13.13
N VAL A 196 -1.94 1.59 -12.66
CA VAL A 196 -2.21 1.30 -11.23
C VAL A 196 -1.63 -0.07 -10.86
N PHE A 197 -0.99 -0.11 -9.70
CA PHE A 197 -0.32 -1.29 -9.17
C PHE A 197 -0.85 -1.62 -7.76
N GLY A 198 -1.12 -2.89 -7.49
CA GLY A 198 -1.63 -3.34 -6.20
C GLY A 198 -1.48 -4.84 -6.01
N ASN A 199 -1.53 -5.32 -4.74
CA ASN A 199 -1.27 -6.71 -4.41
C ASN A 199 -2.45 -7.44 -3.76
N SER A 200 -3.40 -6.74 -3.21
CA SER A 200 -4.50 -7.32 -2.43
C SER A 200 -5.88 -7.06 -3.04
N ILE A 201 -6.89 -7.78 -2.57
CA ILE A 201 -8.28 -7.54 -3.00
C ILE A 201 -8.73 -6.12 -2.65
N HIS A 202 -8.16 -5.50 -1.62
CA HIS A 202 -8.43 -4.12 -1.21
C HIS A 202 -7.92 -3.06 -2.22
N ASP A 203 -7.16 -3.50 -3.25
CA ASP A 203 -6.72 -2.66 -4.37
C ASP A 203 -7.63 -2.79 -5.60
N ALA A 204 -8.56 -3.74 -5.61
CA ALA A 204 -9.34 -4.06 -6.79
C ALA A 204 -10.16 -2.86 -7.31
N ALA A 205 -10.73 -2.05 -6.41
CA ALA A 205 -11.43 -0.83 -6.79
C ALA A 205 -10.48 0.17 -7.47
N MET A 206 -9.29 0.38 -6.90
CA MET A 206 -8.27 1.28 -7.45
C MET A 206 -7.73 0.78 -8.80
N LEU A 207 -7.46 -0.52 -8.94
CA LEU A 207 -7.06 -1.14 -10.21
C LEU A 207 -8.11 -0.96 -11.31
N SER A 208 -9.39 -0.93 -10.94
CA SER A 208 -10.52 -0.84 -11.88
C SER A 208 -10.74 0.55 -12.47
N ILE A 209 -10.17 1.63 -11.90
CA ILE A 209 -10.36 3.00 -12.39
C ILE A 209 -9.32 3.46 -13.42
N THR A 210 -8.44 2.57 -13.86
CA THR A 210 -7.46 2.89 -14.90
C THR A 210 -8.12 3.35 -16.18
N GLN A 211 -7.49 4.27 -16.90
CA GLN A 211 -7.98 4.80 -18.18
C GLN A 211 -8.20 3.69 -19.22
N SER A 212 -7.40 2.63 -19.15
CA SER A 212 -7.51 1.42 -19.99
C SER A 212 -7.35 0.19 -19.12
N LYS A 213 -8.09 -0.89 -19.42
CA LYS A 213 -7.91 -2.20 -18.76
C LYS A 213 -6.45 -2.71 -18.78
N THR A 214 -5.66 -2.26 -19.76
CA THR A 214 -4.24 -2.60 -19.88
C THR A 214 -3.35 -1.84 -18.88
N GLY A 215 -3.89 -0.87 -18.15
CA GLY A 215 -3.18 -0.08 -17.14
C GLY A 215 -3.23 -0.65 -15.73
N ALA A 216 -4.00 -1.70 -15.50
CA ALA A 216 -4.08 -2.38 -14.19
C ALA A 216 -3.04 -3.49 -14.09
N PHE A 217 -2.16 -3.41 -13.10
CA PHE A 217 -1.06 -4.35 -12.88
C PHE A 217 -1.07 -4.91 -11.46
N PRO A 218 -1.75 -6.04 -11.22
CA PRO A 218 -1.57 -6.80 -9.98
C PRO A 218 -0.12 -7.28 -9.84
N VAL A 219 0.54 -6.85 -8.76
CA VAL A 219 1.92 -7.21 -8.41
C VAL A 219 1.87 -8.10 -7.19
N ASN A 220 2.49 -9.29 -7.24
CA ASN A 220 2.48 -10.24 -6.13
C ASN A 220 1.05 -10.45 -5.55
N PRO A 221 0.05 -10.73 -6.40
CA PRO A 221 -1.34 -10.70 -6.00
C PRO A 221 -1.69 -11.77 -4.96
N SER A 222 -2.51 -11.39 -3.97
CA SER A 222 -3.21 -12.34 -3.10
C SER A 222 -4.11 -13.26 -3.91
N THR A 223 -4.49 -14.42 -3.34
CA THR A 223 -5.34 -15.42 -4.02
C THR A 223 -6.65 -14.80 -4.54
N ASP A 224 -7.29 -13.93 -3.76
CA ASP A 224 -8.55 -13.28 -4.14
C ASP A 224 -8.34 -12.28 -5.27
N LEU A 225 -7.25 -11.48 -5.21
CA LEU A 225 -6.91 -10.57 -6.30
C LEU A 225 -6.49 -11.33 -7.56
N LEU A 226 -5.79 -12.45 -7.44
CA LEU A 226 -5.44 -13.30 -8.58
C LEU A 226 -6.70 -13.82 -9.29
N THR A 227 -7.69 -14.29 -8.52
CA THR A 227 -8.99 -14.71 -9.06
C THR A 227 -9.69 -13.56 -9.78
N ARG A 228 -9.69 -12.37 -9.17
CA ARG A 228 -10.24 -11.16 -9.79
C ARG A 228 -9.48 -10.78 -11.06
N SER A 229 -8.16 -10.88 -11.05
CA SER A 229 -7.30 -10.57 -12.20
C SER A 229 -7.61 -11.46 -13.41
N ALA A 230 -7.85 -12.75 -13.18
CA ALA A 230 -8.25 -13.69 -14.23
C ALA A 230 -9.60 -13.27 -14.86
N ALA A 231 -10.58 -12.89 -14.05
CA ALA A 231 -11.89 -12.45 -14.52
C ALA A 231 -11.84 -11.13 -15.30
N GLU A 232 -10.98 -10.20 -14.91
CA GLU A 232 -10.84 -8.88 -15.56
C GLU A 232 -9.85 -8.89 -16.74
N GLY A 233 -9.03 -9.95 -16.87
CA GLY A 233 -7.97 -10.03 -17.88
C GLY A 233 -6.78 -9.14 -17.54
N TRP A 234 -6.54 -8.84 -16.26
CA TRP A 234 -5.37 -8.07 -15.82
C TRP A 234 -4.11 -8.93 -15.87
N PRO A 235 -3.00 -8.42 -16.44
CA PRO A 235 -1.73 -9.13 -16.42
C PRO A 235 -1.14 -9.11 -15.01
N VAL A 236 -0.65 -10.25 -14.53
CA VAL A 236 -0.04 -10.35 -13.21
C VAL A 236 1.49 -10.38 -13.30
N TYR A 237 2.14 -9.88 -12.26
CA TYR A 237 3.59 -9.88 -12.14
C TYR A 237 4.02 -10.30 -10.73
N TYR A 238 5.08 -11.09 -10.65
CA TYR A 238 5.73 -11.44 -9.38
C TYR A 238 7.18 -10.95 -9.41
N PRO A 239 7.62 -10.12 -8.43
CA PRO A 239 9.01 -9.76 -8.26
C PRO A 239 9.90 -10.98 -8.10
N ALA A 240 11.16 -10.94 -8.56
CA ALA A 240 12.04 -12.10 -8.59
C ALA A 240 12.33 -12.71 -7.20
N SER A 241 12.21 -11.92 -6.13
CA SER A 241 12.37 -12.40 -4.75
C SER A 241 11.12 -13.09 -4.18
N VAL A 242 10.01 -13.10 -4.93
CA VAL A 242 8.75 -13.73 -4.53
C VAL A 242 8.61 -15.04 -5.29
N THR A 243 8.30 -16.12 -4.56
CA THR A 243 7.90 -17.40 -5.17
C THR A 243 6.39 -17.43 -5.30
N PRO A 244 5.84 -17.59 -6.53
CA PRO A 244 4.40 -17.67 -6.77
C PRO A 244 3.73 -18.85 -6.08
#